data_455f7f2f3389bd121fa86498dcc2c4d1
#
_entry.id   455f7f2f3389bd121fa86498dcc2c4d1
#
_cell.length_a   1.000
_cell.length_b   1.000
_cell.length_c   1.000
_cell.angle_alpha   90.00
_cell.angle_beta   90.00
_cell.angle_gamma   90.00
#
_symmetry.space_group_name_H-M   'P 1'
#
loop_
_entity.id
_entity.type
_entity.pdbx_description
1 polymer ?
#
loop_
_entity_poly.entity_id
_entity_poly.type
_entity_poly.pdbx_seq_one_letter_code
_entity_poly.pdbx_strand_id
1 'polypeptide(L)'
;MDVFDKQYRIYRTILKIVGLWPYDKSIYVWIQRTCLLLYFLIGIIFQIIVLLNSEITLRNYVVTLSATFPLLLFFLRYIYYITIFPYAKSLFDNIYAEENLLQDSIEIQIQTKYLDISSHIIHIFCCMTFAFIAAFIIFLVNPVILDLIMPLNESRTHFDVSFIFGDQNAYIKIFLILNFMLILLFGLLSVMSTELSLNIFSYYICRRFNIASYRIRKIIKDLSMPNLPKLDLKLTDIHRVVDIHCHAIEYINLATNNTATQYLMAIIVCILSFSVNLYRLYNAIITMDNRIEIFVSALIVIYHLMIAFYNNHYGQLIIDSNLGIYNELFTSTWYRIPLKAQKLLLFMILRSSMDCELCLSGLFTPSYVGFTSMMSSSFSYCAVIYSIQ
;
A
#
# COMPACT_ATOMS: atom_id res chain seq x y z
N MET A 1 -10.73 -1.07 -23.24
CA MET A 1 -11.24 -0.12 -22.24
C MET A 1 -12.22 -0.77 -21.25
N ASP A 2 -13.06 -1.70 -21.73
CA ASP A 2 -14.12 -2.27 -20.89
C ASP A 2 -13.67 -3.25 -19.80
N VAL A 3 -12.62 -4.04 -20.00
CA VAL A 3 -12.17 -5.05 -19.04
C VAL A 3 -11.49 -4.40 -17.83
N PHE A 4 -10.56 -3.48 -18.07
CA PHE A 4 -9.88 -2.74 -17.02
C PHE A 4 -10.86 -1.88 -16.20
N ASP A 5 -11.70 -1.11 -16.86
CA ASP A 5 -12.69 -0.25 -16.20
C ASP A 5 -13.70 -1.06 -15.35
N LYS A 6 -14.05 -2.27 -15.79
CA LYS A 6 -14.95 -3.15 -15.05
C LYS A 6 -14.26 -3.73 -13.81
N GLN A 7 -13.01 -4.20 -13.94
CA GLN A 7 -12.28 -4.84 -12.83
C GLN A 7 -11.81 -3.85 -11.77
N TYR A 8 -11.42 -2.62 -12.16
CA TYR A 8 -10.91 -1.61 -11.23
C TYR A 8 -11.92 -0.49 -10.91
N ARG A 9 -13.21 -0.73 -11.11
CA ARG A 9 -14.28 0.25 -10.83
C ARG A 9 -14.26 0.76 -9.38
N ILE A 10 -14.06 -0.14 -8.41
CA ILE A 10 -14.00 0.22 -6.98
C ILE A 10 -12.82 1.15 -6.74
N TYR A 11 -11.65 0.82 -7.26
CA TYR A 11 -10.45 1.65 -7.14
C TYR A 11 -10.66 3.06 -7.71
N ARG A 12 -11.20 3.17 -8.92
CA ARG A 12 -11.54 4.44 -9.55
C ARG A 12 -12.50 5.27 -8.70
N THR A 13 -13.50 4.63 -8.10
CA THR A 13 -14.48 5.30 -7.24
C THR A 13 -13.82 5.86 -5.98
N ILE A 14 -12.96 5.07 -5.32
CA ILE A 14 -12.21 5.50 -4.12
C ILE A 14 -11.33 6.70 -4.46
N LEU A 15 -10.56 6.65 -5.55
CA LEU A 15 -9.71 7.77 -5.97
C LEU A 15 -10.50 9.04 -6.26
N LYS A 16 -11.70 8.93 -6.85
CA LYS A 16 -12.57 10.09 -7.10
C LYS A 16 -13.10 10.70 -5.80
N ILE A 17 -13.50 9.85 -4.82
CA ILE A 17 -13.98 10.33 -3.51
C ILE A 17 -12.90 11.14 -2.77
N VAL A 18 -11.63 10.74 -2.90
CA VAL A 18 -10.50 11.41 -2.22
C VAL A 18 -9.88 12.51 -3.10
N GLY A 19 -10.38 12.70 -4.34
CA GLY A 19 -9.84 13.68 -5.28
C GLY A 19 -8.50 13.30 -5.90
N LEU A 20 -8.13 12.02 -5.88
CA LEU A 20 -6.83 11.52 -6.35
C LEU A 20 -6.88 10.85 -7.75
N TRP A 21 -8.00 10.95 -8.48
CA TRP A 21 -8.10 10.37 -9.82
C TRP A 21 -7.25 11.16 -10.84
N PRO A 22 -6.30 10.50 -11.56
CA PRO A 22 -5.31 11.18 -12.40
C PRO A 22 -5.86 11.94 -13.60
N TYR A 23 -7.07 11.61 -14.06
CA TYR A 23 -7.65 12.21 -15.25
C TYR A 23 -8.57 13.40 -14.95
N ASP A 24 -8.92 13.62 -13.68
CA ASP A 24 -9.78 14.74 -13.28
C ASP A 24 -8.94 16.01 -13.10
N LYS A 25 -9.11 16.98 -14.02
CA LYS A 25 -8.40 18.27 -14.03
C LYS A 25 -9.27 19.44 -13.53
N SER A 26 -10.43 19.15 -12.93
CA SER A 26 -11.36 20.19 -12.47
C SER A 26 -10.77 21.01 -11.32
N ILE A 27 -11.06 22.31 -11.31
CA ILE A 27 -10.71 23.20 -10.18
C ILE A 27 -11.30 22.71 -8.86
N TYR A 28 -12.48 22.07 -8.89
CA TYR A 28 -13.12 21.48 -7.71
C TYR A 28 -12.28 20.35 -7.09
N VAL A 29 -11.64 19.53 -7.90
CA VAL A 29 -10.74 18.46 -7.43
C VAL A 29 -9.49 19.05 -6.79
N TRP A 30 -8.96 20.15 -7.33
CA TRP A 30 -7.84 20.85 -6.71
C TRP A 30 -8.21 21.43 -5.36
N ILE A 31 -9.37 22.07 -5.25
CA ILE A 31 -9.91 22.59 -3.98
C ILE A 31 -10.10 21.43 -2.98
N GLN A 32 -10.68 20.32 -3.42
CA GLN A 32 -10.88 19.13 -2.58
C GLN A 32 -9.57 18.60 -2.00
N ARG A 33 -8.52 18.49 -2.82
CA ARG A 33 -7.18 18.08 -2.37
C ARG A 33 -6.61 19.01 -1.32
N THR A 34 -6.69 20.31 -1.57
CA THR A 34 -6.19 21.33 -0.64
C THR A 34 -6.95 21.30 0.67
N CYS A 35 -8.28 21.19 0.62
CA CYS A 35 -9.12 21.08 1.81
C CYS A 35 -8.79 19.82 2.64
N LEU A 36 -8.60 18.68 2.01
CA LEU A 36 -8.23 17.44 2.73
C LEU A 36 -6.84 17.53 3.35
N LEU A 37 -5.86 18.11 2.66
CA LEU A 37 -4.52 18.33 3.23
C LEU A 37 -4.58 19.25 4.45
N LEU A 38 -5.29 20.37 4.36
CA LEU A 38 -5.48 21.28 5.46
C LEU A 38 -6.22 20.63 6.63
N TYR A 39 -7.22 19.80 6.34
CA TYR A 39 -7.98 19.07 7.34
C TYR A 39 -7.09 18.08 8.14
N PHE A 40 -6.25 17.31 7.48
CA PHE A 40 -5.28 16.43 8.16
C PHE A 40 -4.27 17.26 8.96
N LEU A 41 -3.76 18.36 8.42
CA LEU A 41 -2.79 19.22 9.09
C LEU A 41 -3.38 19.83 10.37
N ILE A 42 -4.61 20.34 10.31
CA ILE A 42 -5.33 20.86 11.48
C ILE A 42 -5.51 19.76 12.54
N GLY A 43 -5.86 18.54 12.11
CA GLY A 43 -5.95 17.39 13.01
C GLY A 43 -4.63 17.07 13.71
N ILE A 44 -3.50 17.10 12.99
CA ILE A 44 -2.16 16.89 13.56
C ILE A 44 -1.83 18.00 14.57
N ILE A 45 -2.06 19.26 14.23
CA ILE A 45 -1.83 20.40 15.14
C ILE A 45 -2.67 20.25 16.40
N PHE A 46 -3.94 19.87 16.26
CA PHE A 46 -4.81 19.60 17.39
C PHE A 46 -4.25 18.52 18.31
N GLN A 47 -3.79 17.39 17.76
CA GLN A 47 -3.19 16.31 18.55
C GLN A 47 -1.89 16.74 19.25
N ILE A 48 -1.08 17.58 18.64
CA ILE A 48 0.12 18.16 19.27
C ILE A 48 -0.28 19.07 20.44
N ILE A 49 -1.30 19.91 20.28
CA ILE A 49 -1.82 20.75 21.36
C ILE A 49 -2.34 19.87 22.52
N VAL A 50 -3.06 18.80 22.22
CA VAL A 50 -3.50 17.82 23.22
C VAL A 50 -2.31 17.25 23.98
N LEU A 51 -1.26 16.82 23.24
CA LEU A 51 -0.06 16.24 23.83
C LEU A 51 0.67 17.21 24.78
N LEU A 52 0.77 18.49 24.40
CA LEU A 52 1.47 19.51 25.17
C LEU A 52 0.70 19.95 26.43
N ASN A 53 -0.64 19.88 26.42
CA ASN A 53 -1.50 20.28 27.54
C ASN A 53 -1.91 19.10 28.45
N SER A 54 -1.61 17.85 28.05
CA SER A 54 -1.91 16.68 28.87
C SER A 54 -0.98 16.60 30.08
N GLU A 55 -1.48 16.05 31.19
CA GLU A 55 -0.62 15.70 32.35
C GLU A 55 0.50 14.75 31.91
N ILE A 56 1.70 14.97 32.49
CA ILE A 56 2.92 14.19 32.16
C ILE A 56 2.81 12.79 32.77
N THR A 57 1.96 11.94 32.20
CA THR A 57 1.86 10.53 32.55
C THR A 57 2.13 9.68 31.31
N LEU A 58 2.84 8.58 31.47
CA LEU A 58 3.15 7.66 30.37
C LEU A 58 1.86 7.21 29.64
N ARG A 59 0.79 6.94 30.39
CA ARG A 59 -0.52 6.56 29.85
C ARG A 59 -1.08 7.62 28.89
N ASN A 60 -1.08 8.88 29.27
CA ASN A 60 -1.59 9.98 28.46
C ASN A 60 -0.78 10.16 27.17
N TYR A 61 0.56 10.07 27.27
CA TYR A 61 1.43 10.13 26.09
C TYR A 61 1.16 8.98 25.13
N VAL A 62 1.05 7.74 25.61
CA VAL A 62 0.78 6.56 24.78
C VAL A 62 -0.57 6.67 24.10
N VAL A 63 -1.64 7.08 24.82
CA VAL A 63 -2.97 7.24 24.23
C VAL A 63 -2.97 8.32 23.16
N THR A 64 -2.35 9.47 23.39
CA THR A 64 -2.29 10.55 22.41
C THR A 64 -1.44 10.17 21.20
N LEU A 65 -0.27 9.57 21.40
CA LEU A 65 0.60 9.11 20.29
C LEU A 65 -0.06 7.99 19.48
N SER A 66 -0.86 7.13 20.11
CA SER A 66 -1.61 6.07 19.41
C SER A 66 -2.63 6.63 18.39
N ALA A 67 -3.11 7.86 18.57
CA ALA A 67 -3.96 8.57 17.62
C ALA A 67 -3.15 9.45 16.66
N THR A 68 -2.07 10.09 17.14
CA THR A 68 -1.25 11.03 16.35
C THR A 68 -0.50 10.34 15.22
N PHE A 69 0.13 9.18 15.48
CA PHE A 69 0.89 8.47 14.45
C PHE A 69 0.04 7.96 13.27
N PRO A 70 -1.14 7.34 13.46
CA PRO A 70 -2.02 7.02 12.35
C PRO A 70 -2.45 8.25 11.54
N LEU A 71 -2.74 9.38 12.19
CA LEU A 71 -3.10 10.62 11.51
C LEU A 71 -1.94 11.16 10.67
N LEU A 72 -0.71 11.09 11.19
CA LEU A 72 0.50 11.45 10.44
C LEU A 72 0.70 10.50 9.25
N LEU A 73 0.42 9.19 9.39
CA LEU A 73 0.44 8.24 8.28
C LEU A 73 -0.58 8.61 7.20
N PHE A 74 -1.80 9.00 7.57
CA PHE A 74 -2.82 9.42 6.61
C PHE A 74 -2.35 10.62 5.78
N PHE A 75 -1.78 11.61 6.44
CA PHE A 75 -1.22 12.80 5.80
C PHE A 75 -0.05 12.46 4.86
N LEU A 76 0.92 11.66 5.32
CA LEU A 76 2.06 11.23 4.52
C LEU A 76 1.64 10.39 3.30
N ARG A 77 0.69 9.47 3.47
CA ARG A 77 0.15 8.66 2.37
C ARG A 77 -0.59 9.50 1.34
N TYR A 78 -1.32 10.51 1.79
CA TYR A 78 -2.03 11.41 0.89
C TYR A 78 -1.05 12.28 0.07
N ILE A 79 -0.02 12.85 0.70
CA ILE A 79 1.07 13.58 0.00
C ILE A 79 1.80 12.65 -0.96
N TYR A 80 2.17 11.45 -0.51
CA TYR A 80 2.82 10.44 -1.34
C TYR A 80 2.04 10.21 -2.63
N TYR A 81 0.73 10.03 -2.56
CA TYR A 81 -0.08 9.82 -3.75
C TYR A 81 -0.08 11.01 -4.70
N ILE A 82 -0.11 12.23 -4.17
CA ILE A 82 -0.02 13.45 -4.99
C ILE A 82 1.33 13.51 -5.73
N THR A 83 2.41 13.10 -5.11
CA THR A 83 3.76 13.10 -5.74
C THR A 83 3.90 12.05 -6.83
N ILE A 84 3.28 10.86 -6.67
CA ILE A 84 3.31 9.80 -7.69
C ILE A 84 2.28 9.99 -8.81
N PHE A 85 1.44 11.00 -8.72
CA PHE A 85 0.33 11.25 -9.64
C PHE A 85 0.71 11.23 -11.14
N PRO A 86 1.82 11.86 -11.63
CA PRO A 86 2.23 11.77 -13.01
C PRO A 86 2.56 10.33 -13.43
N TYR A 87 3.19 9.56 -12.53
CA TYR A 87 3.57 8.17 -12.77
C TYR A 87 2.37 7.25 -12.78
N ALA A 88 1.43 7.45 -11.85
CA ALA A 88 0.18 6.70 -11.82
C ALA A 88 -0.61 6.91 -13.12
N LYS A 89 -0.65 8.13 -13.64
CA LYS A 89 -1.28 8.41 -14.93
C LYS A 89 -0.57 7.68 -16.08
N SER A 90 0.76 7.80 -16.17
CA SER A 90 1.56 7.11 -17.20
C SER A 90 1.39 5.60 -17.12
N LEU A 91 1.30 5.03 -15.92
CA LEU A 91 1.03 3.61 -15.72
C LEU A 91 -0.30 3.19 -16.33
N PHE A 92 -1.38 3.93 -16.07
CA PHE A 92 -2.68 3.64 -16.65
C PHE A 92 -2.71 3.80 -18.17
N ASP A 93 -2.10 4.87 -18.69
CA ASP A 93 -2.00 5.10 -20.14
C ASP A 93 -1.29 3.91 -20.82
N ASN A 94 -0.25 3.34 -20.21
CA ASN A 94 0.46 2.17 -20.73
C ASN A 94 -0.36 0.88 -20.60
N ILE A 95 -1.09 0.68 -19.49
CA ILE A 95 -1.97 -0.48 -19.34
C ILE A 95 -3.04 -0.48 -20.45
N TYR A 96 -3.66 0.67 -20.73
CA TYR A 96 -4.65 0.82 -21.80
C TYR A 96 -4.06 0.61 -23.21
N ALA A 97 -2.84 1.12 -23.45
CA ALA A 97 -2.19 0.95 -24.74
C ALA A 97 -1.84 -0.53 -25.02
N GLU A 98 -1.35 -1.24 -24.01
CA GLU A 98 -0.93 -2.64 -24.13
C GLU A 98 -2.10 -3.63 -24.27
N GLU A 99 -3.27 -3.32 -23.72
CA GLU A 99 -4.46 -4.19 -23.79
C GLU A 99 -4.82 -4.56 -25.26
N ASN A 100 -4.58 -3.63 -26.17
CA ASN A 100 -4.88 -3.81 -27.60
C ASN A 100 -3.74 -4.43 -28.43
N LEU A 101 -2.55 -4.62 -27.84
CA LEU A 101 -1.37 -5.12 -28.55
C LEU A 101 -1.16 -6.65 -28.42
N LEU A 102 -1.87 -7.29 -27.50
CA LEU A 102 -1.76 -8.74 -27.28
C LEU A 102 -2.62 -9.51 -28.29
N GLN A 103 -1.97 -10.34 -29.12
CA GLN A 103 -2.65 -11.14 -30.13
C GLN A 103 -2.58 -12.65 -29.86
N ASP A 104 -1.62 -13.08 -29.03
CA ASP A 104 -1.45 -14.50 -28.68
C ASP A 104 -2.43 -14.89 -27.56
N SER A 105 -3.17 -15.97 -27.77
CA SER A 105 -4.16 -16.49 -26.81
C SER A 105 -3.56 -16.78 -25.43
N ILE A 106 -2.29 -17.21 -25.36
CA ILE A 106 -1.60 -17.51 -24.10
C ILE A 106 -1.21 -16.19 -23.39
N GLU A 107 -0.78 -15.17 -24.13
CA GLU A 107 -0.49 -13.85 -23.55
C GLU A 107 -1.76 -13.21 -22.95
N ILE A 108 -2.90 -13.36 -23.65
CA ILE A 108 -4.21 -12.91 -23.14
C ILE A 108 -4.59 -13.69 -21.87
N GLN A 109 -4.34 -15.00 -21.80
CA GLN A 109 -4.56 -15.80 -20.60
C GLN A 109 -3.67 -15.35 -19.44
N ILE A 110 -2.38 -15.06 -19.68
CA ILE A 110 -1.48 -14.50 -18.66
C ILE A 110 -2.02 -13.16 -18.16
N GLN A 111 -2.41 -12.27 -19.08
CA GLN A 111 -2.98 -10.97 -18.73
C GLN A 111 -4.23 -11.13 -17.85
N THR A 112 -5.20 -11.91 -18.29
CA THR A 112 -6.46 -12.13 -17.56
C THR A 112 -6.20 -12.70 -16.16
N LYS A 113 -5.30 -13.69 -16.06
CA LYS A 113 -4.90 -14.28 -14.76
C LYS A 113 -4.38 -13.21 -13.78
N TYR A 114 -3.46 -12.34 -14.21
CA TYR A 114 -2.89 -11.31 -13.34
C TYR A 114 -3.90 -10.22 -12.98
N LEU A 115 -4.79 -9.85 -13.91
CA LEU A 115 -5.88 -8.92 -13.66
C LEU A 115 -6.88 -9.49 -12.65
N ASP A 116 -7.25 -10.76 -12.77
CA ASP A 116 -8.18 -11.43 -11.85
C ASP A 116 -7.59 -11.54 -10.44
N ILE A 117 -6.32 -11.96 -10.32
CA ILE A 117 -5.65 -12.03 -9.00
C ILE A 117 -5.58 -10.65 -8.37
N SER A 118 -5.13 -9.63 -9.10
CA SER A 118 -5.08 -8.24 -8.63
C SER A 118 -6.46 -7.75 -8.16
N SER A 119 -7.50 -7.97 -8.97
CA SER A 119 -8.88 -7.58 -8.64
C SER A 119 -9.40 -8.30 -7.37
N HIS A 120 -9.14 -9.59 -7.21
CA HIS A 120 -9.53 -10.33 -6.00
C HIS A 120 -8.87 -9.77 -4.75
N ILE A 121 -7.56 -9.48 -4.79
CA ILE A 121 -6.84 -8.90 -3.66
C ILE A 121 -7.37 -7.49 -3.33
N ILE A 122 -7.67 -6.68 -4.35
CA ILE A 122 -8.32 -5.37 -4.17
C ILE A 122 -9.65 -5.52 -3.43
N HIS A 123 -10.51 -6.47 -3.83
CA HIS A 123 -11.79 -6.69 -3.17
C HIS A 123 -11.61 -7.12 -1.71
N ILE A 124 -10.70 -8.07 -1.44
CA ILE A 124 -10.40 -8.52 -0.07
C ILE A 124 -9.92 -7.35 0.79
N PHE A 125 -8.95 -6.58 0.30
CA PHE A 125 -8.41 -5.42 1.02
C PHE A 125 -9.50 -4.37 1.30
N CYS A 126 -10.34 -4.06 0.31
CA CYS A 126 -11.47 -3.15 0.48
C CYS A 126 -12.46 -3.67 1.53
N CYS A 127 -12.86 -4.93 1.46
CA CYS A 127 -13.77 -5.53 2.43
C CYS A 127 -13.21 -5.47 3.86
N MET A 128 -11.93 -5.80 4.04
CA MET A 128 -11.26 -5.73 5.34
C MET A 128 -11.20 -4.30 5.87
N THR A 129 -10.87 -3.31 5.03
CA THR A 129 -10.82 -1.91 5.44
C THR A 129 -12.20 -1.35 5.77
N PHE A 130 -13.23 -1.66 4.99
CA PHE A 130 -14.60 -1.24 5.30
C PHE A 130 -15.15 -1.92 6.55
N ALA A 131 -14.82 -3.19 6.78
CA ALA A 131 -15.16 -3.89 8.03
C ALA A 131 -14.48 -3.23 9.23
N PHE A 132 -13.20 -2.83 9.11
CA PHE A 132 -12.48 -2.08 10.13
C PHE A 132 -13.16 -0.73 10.42
N ILE A 133 -13.51 0.04 9.38
CA ILE A 133 -14.22 1.31 9.52
C ILE A 133 -15.55 1.10 10.25
N ALA A 134 -16.34 0.11 9.83
CA ALA A 134 -17.63 -0.18 10.43
C ALA A 134 -17.50 -0.57 11.91
N ALA A 135 -16.55 -1.45 12.25
CA ALA A 135 -16.29 -1.86 13.63
C ALA A 135 -15.90 -0.65 14.50
N PHE A 136 -15.07 0.25 13.96
CA PHE A 136 -14.63 1.45 14.66
C PHE A 136 -15.78 2.47 14.86
N ILE A 137 -16.62 2.67 13.84
CA ILE A 137 -17.82 3.52 13.94
C ILE A 137 -18.79 2.98 14.98
N ILE A 138 -19.10 1.68 14.95
CA ILE A 138 -19.97 1.05 15.93
C ILE A 138 -19.43 1.27 17.34
N PHE A 139 -18.11 1.10 17.52
CA PHE A 139 -17.45 1.33 18.79
C PHE A 139 -17.60 2.78 19.30
N LEU A 140 -17.43 3.76 18.44
CA LEU A 140 -17.53 5.19 18.83
C LEU A 140 -18.97 5.64 19.10
N VAL A 141 -19.93 5.11 18.36
CA VAL A 141 -21.34 5.53 18.43
C VAL A 141 -22.11 4.80 19.53
N ASN A 142 -21.74 3.54 19.81
CA ASN A 142 -22.47 2.71 20.79
C ASN A 142 -22.60 3.34 22.20
N PRO A 143 -21.55 3.93 22.81
CA PRO A 143 -21.68 4.62 24.09
C PRO A 143 -22.65 5.79 24.04
N VAL A 144 -22.63 6.57 22.97
CA VAL A 144 -23.50 7.74 22.78
C VAL A 144 -24.98 7.31 22.67
N ILE A 145 -25.26 6.24 21.93
CA ILE A 145 -26.59 5.67 21.79
C ILE A 145 -27.07 5.09 23.15
N LEU A 146 -26.21 4.38 23.87
CA LEU A 146 -26.54 3.83 25.17
C LEU A 146 -26.83 4.92 26.22
N ASP A 147 -26.10 6.02 26.22
CA ASP A 147 -26.36 7.15 27.11
C ASP A 147 -27.66 7.85 26.77
N LEU A 148 -28.10 7.84 25.50
CA LEU A 148 -29.38 8.40 25.06
C LEU A 148 -30.57 7.51 25.49
N ILE A 149 -30.44 6.18 25.40
CA ILE A 149 -31.52 5.22 25.68
C ILE A 149 -31.62 4.90 27.17
N MET A 150 -30.46 4.75 27.83
CA MET A 150 -30.33 4.40 29.26
C MET A 150 -29.35 5.35 29.93
N PRO A 151 -29.74 6.60 30.24
CA PRO A 151 -28.87 7.56 30.86
C PRO A 151 -28.39 7.05 32.24
N LEU A 152 -27.07 7.12 32.47
CA LEU A 152 -26.41 6.88 33.72
C LEU A 152 -25.97 8.23 34.32
N ASN A 153 -25.72 8.27 35.62
CA ASN A 153 -25.21 9.47 36.27
C ASN A 153 -23.81 9.86 35.78
N GLU A 154 -23.06 8.93 35.21
CA GLU A 154 -21.75 9.14 34.59
C GLU A 154 -21.81 8.82 33.09
N SER A 155 -21.17 9.67 32.28
CA SER A 155 -21.07 9.49 30.83
C SER A 155 -20.27 8.23 30.47
N ARG A 156 -20.82 7.37 29.62
CA ARG A 156 -20.12 6.18 29.07
C ARG A 156 -19.14 6.50 27.96
N THR A 157 -18.99 7.77 27.57
CA THR A 157 -18.13 8.16 26.47
C THR A 157 -16.67 7.95 26.78
N HIS A 158 -15.96 7.28 25.86
CA HIS A 158 -14.51 6.99 25.98
C HIS A 158 -13.61 8.15 25.54
N PHE A 159 -14.18 9.22 25.00
CA PHE A 159 -13.48 10.44 24.63
C PHE A 159 -13.56 11.46 25.74
N ASP A 160 -12.53 11.48 26.57
CA ASP A 160 -12.38 12.54 27.57
C ASP A 160 -11.31 13.53 27.08
N VAL A 161 -11.75 14.73 26.72
CA VAL A 161 -10.91 15.89 26.34
C VAL A 161 -11.15 17.03 27.33
N SER A 162 -11.64 16.70 28.52
CA SER A 162 -11.96 17.67 29.59
C SER A 162 -10.75 18.54 29.98
N PHE A 163 -9.53 17.98 29.85
CA PHE A 163 -8.28 18.70 30.13
C PHE A 163 -7.97 19.85 29.15
N ILE A 164 -8.60 19.89 27.93
CA ILE A 164 -8.43 20.99 26.98
C ILE A 164 -9.59 21.99 27.05
N PHE A 165 -10.81 21.48 27.17
CA PHE A 165 -12.03 22.30 27.01
C PHE A 165 -12.83 22.45 28.31
N GLY A 166 -12.36 21.92 29.46
CA GLY A 166 -13.10 21.89 30.73
C GLY A 166 -14.31 20.94 30.68
N ASP A 167 -15.29 21.18 31.60
CA ASP A 167 -16.54 20.40 31.62
C ASP A 167 -17.33 20.64 30.34
N GLN A 168 -17.32 19.67 29.45
CA GLN A 168 -17.82 19.78 28.06
C GLN A 168 -19.34 19.62 28.01
N ASN A 169 -19.99 20.55 27.30
CA ASN A 169 -21.35 20.36 26.84
C ASN A 169 -21.44 19.15 25.91
N ALA A 170 -22.53 18.37 26.01
CA ALA A 170 -22.78 17.20 25.19
C ALA A 170 -22.60 17.47 23.68
N TYR A 171 -22.93 18.65 23.21
CA TYR A 171 -22.74 19.08 21.82
C TYR A 171 -21.28 19.11 21.37
N ILE A 172 -20.35 19.57 22.23
CA ILE A 172 -18.91 19.60 21.92
C ILE A 172 -18.37 18.15 21.80
N LYS A 173 -18.77 17.26 22.71
CA LYS A 173 -18.39 15.84 22.66
C LYS A 173 -18.85 15.18 21.36
N ILE A 174 -20.11 15.38 20.97
CA ILE A 174 -20.67 14.86 19.71
C ILE A 174 -19.90 15.42 18.50
N PHE A 175 -19.62 16.73 18.49
CA PHE A 175 -18.85 17.36 17.41
C PHE A 175 -17.44 16.77 17.28
N LEU A 176 -16.73 16.54 18.37
CA LEU A 176 -15.40 15.93 18.37
C LEU A 176 -15.41 14.48 17.86
N ILE A 177 -16.40 13.70 18.27
CA ILE A 177 -16.60 12.33 17.80
C ILE A 177 -16.86 12.32 16.29
N LEU A 178 -17.76 13.17 15.80
CA LEU A 178 -18.03 13.27 14.35
C LEU A 178 -16.81 13.71 13.56
N ASN A 179 -16.04 14.68 14.07
CA ASN A 179 -14.79 15.12 13.44
C ASN A 179 -13.76 13.99 13.38
N PHE A 180 -13.59 13.24 14.47
CA PHE A 180 -12.69 12.09 14.50
C PHE A 180 -13.11 10.98 13.52
N MET A 181 -14.41 10.71 13.40
CA MET A 181 -14.93 9.76 12.40
C MET A 181 -14.62 10.19 10.97
N LEU A 182 -14.77 11.48 10.65
CA LEU A 182 -14.47 12.00 9.32
C LEU A 182 -12.97 11.91 9.01
N ILE A 183 -12.11 12.25 9.96
CA ILE A 183 -10.65 12.09 9.82
C ILE A 183 -10.29 10.62 9.57
N LEU A 184 -10.86 9.70 10.34
CA LEU A 184 -10.62 8.27 10.17
C LEU A 184 -11.08 7.78 8.80
N LEU A 185 -12.29 8.16 8.37
CA LEU A 185 -12.85 7.77 7.08
C LEU A 185 -11.98 8.23 5.91
N PHE A 186 -11.68 9.53 5.83
CA PHE A 186 -10.86 10.08 4.73
C PHE A 186 -9.41 9.61 4.81
N GLY A 187 -8.88 9.44 6.03
CA GLY A 187 -7.55 8.90 6.26
C GLY A 187 -7.40 7.46 5.75
N LEU A 188 -8.33 6.59 6.10
CA LEU A 188 -8.33 5.20 5.63
C LEU A 188 -8.58 5.11 4.12
N LEU A 189 -9.42 5.95 3.53
CA LEU A 189 -9.59 6.03 2.08
C LEU A 189 -8.31 6.48 1.38
N SER A 190 -7.52 7.38 1.97
CA SER A 190 -6.22 7.78 1.41
C SER A 190 -5.18 6.65 1.49
N VAL A 191 -5.15 5.88 2.58
CA VAL A 191 -4.34 4.66 2.68
C VAL A 191 -4.78 3.63 1.64
N MET A 192 -6.08 3.37 1.52
CA MET A 192 -6.60 2.49 0.47
C MET A 192 -6.14 2.92 -0.92
N SER A 193 -6.18 4.20 -1.24
CA SER A 193 -5.76 4.73 -2.55
C SER A 193 -4.31 4.36 -2.87
N THR A 194 -3.40 4.46 -1.89
CA THR A 194 -1.99 4.10 -2.06
C THR A 194 -1.78 2.60 -2.18
N GLU A 195 -2.43 1.81 -1.33
CA GLU A 195 -2.29 0.34 -1.33
C GLU A 195 -2.83 -0.29 -2.62
N LEU A 196 -3.99 0.17 -3.10
CA LEU A 196 -4.58 -0.31 -4.34
C LEU A 196 -3.73 0.08 -5.56
N SER A 197 -3.10 1.26 -5.53
CA SER A 197 -2.17 1.67 -6.59
C SER A 197 -0.92 0.80 -6.63
N LEU A 198 -0.34 0.48 -5.48
CA LEU A 198 0.79 -0.44 -5.36
C LEU A 198 0.42 -1.85 -5.84
N ASN A 199 -0.78 -2.32 -5.54
CA ASN A 199 -1.30 -3.58 -6.07
C ASN A 199 -1.29 -3.58 -7.60
N ILE A 200 -1.96 -2.61 -8.21
CA ILE A 200 -2.06 -2.51 -9.67
C ILE A 200 -0.67 -2.43 -10.31
N PHE A 201 0.21 -1.60 -9.76
CA PHE A 201 1.58 -1.44 -10.23
C PHE A 201 2.35 -2.77 -10.18
N SER A 202 2.35 -3.45 -9.03
CA SER A 202 3.11 -4.69 -8.84
C SER A 202 2.61 -5.80 -9.76
N TYR A 203 1.30 -6.00 -9.87
CA TYR A 203 0.73 -7.00 -10.77
C TYR A 203 0.93 -6.66 -12.24
N TYR A 204 0.96 -5.39 -12.61
CA TYR A 204 1.34 -4.96 -13.96
C TYR A 204 2.79 -5.35 -14.30
N ILE A 205 3.74 -5.09 -13.41
CA ILE A 205 5.14 -5.47 -13.58
C ILE A 205 5.31 -6.99 -13.65
N CYS A 206 4.68 -7.73 -12.74
CA CYS A 206 4.70 -9.20 -12.73
C CYS A 206 4.15 -9.79 -14.03
N ARG A 207 3.06 -9.23 -14.54
CA ARG A 207 2.48 -9.61 -15.84
C ARG A 207 3.50 -9.41 -16.96
N ARG A 208 4.17 -8.26 -17.04
CA ARG A 208 5.17 -7.98 -18.07
C ARG A 208 6.34 -8.95 -18.03
N PHE A 209 6.85 -9.25 -16.85
CA PHE A 209 7.90 -10.25 -16.65
C PHE A 209 7.45 -11.65 -17.11
N ASN A 210 6.22 -12.05 -16.80
CA ASN A 210 5.71 -13.35 -17.22
C ASN A 210 5.43 -13.44 -18.73
N ILE A 211 4.98 -12.37 -19.38
CA ILE A 211 4.85 -12.30 -20.84
C ILE A 211 6.24 -12.39 -21.48
N ALA A 212 7.24 -11.68 -20.96
CA ALA A 212 8.61 -11.78 -21.45
C ALA A 212 9.15 -13.21 -21.33
N SER A 213 8.97 -13.86 -20.20
CA SER A 213 9.34 -15.26 -19.94
C SER A 213 8.68 -16.22 -20.93
N TYR A 214 7.38 -16.08 -21.17
CA TYR A 214 6.66 -16.89 -22.15
C TYR A 214 7.20 -16.70 -23.57
N ARG A 215 7.43 -15.45 -24.01
CA ARG A 215 7.97 -15.16 -25.36
C ARG A 215 9.36 -15.74 -25.54
N ILE A 216 10.22 -15.64 -24.53
CA ILE A 216 11.57 -16.24 -24.55
C ILE A 216 11.49 -17.74 -24.77
N ARG A 217 10.65 -18.42 -23.97
CA ARG A 217 10.46 -19.89 -24.12
C ARG A 217 10.01 -20.27 -25.52
N LYS A 218 9.07 -19.52 -26.09
CA LYS A 218 8.57 -19.73 -27.44
C LYS A 218 9.68 -19.53 -28.48
N ILE A 219 10.45 -18.45 -28.39
CA ILE A 219 11.56 -18.15 -29.31
C ILE A 219 12.65 -19.22 -29.26
N ILE A 220 13.08 -19.66 -28.05
CA ILE A 220 14.09 -20.70 -27.89
C ILE A 220 13.61 -22.02 -28.50
N LYS A 221 12.36 -22.40 -28.28
CA LYS A 221 11.76 -23.57 -28.86
C LYS A 221 11.79 -23.50 -30.38
N ASP A 222 11.39 -22.40 -30.99
CA ASP A 222 11.38 -22.21 -32.44
C ASP A 222 12.78 -22.22 -33.03
N LEU A 223 13.78 -21.60 -32.39
CA LEU A 223 15.17 -21.57 -32.84
C LEU A 223 15.89 -22.91 -32.65
N SER A 224 15.40 -23.78 -31.80
CA SER A 224 15.93 -25.13 -31.61
C SER A 224 15.47 -26.15 -32.67
N MET A 225 14.52 -25.78 -33.54
CA MET A 225 14.01 -26.64 -34.60
C MET A 225 14.93 -26.61 -35.83
N PRO A 226 15.19 -27.78 -36.52
CA PRO A 226 16.17 -27.87 -37.61
C PRO A 226 15.76 -27.08 -38.87
N ASN A 227 14.49 -26.75 -39.08
CA ASN A 227 14.01 -25.95 -40.20
C ASN A 227 13.89 -24.47 -39.79
N LEU A 228 15.02 -23.74 -39.82
CA LEU A 228 15.08 -22.32 -39.42
C LEU A 228 14.32 -21.43 -40.40
N PRO A 229 13.15 -20.90 -40.05
CA PRO A 229 12.57 -19.78 -40.79
C PRO A 229 13.23 -18.50 -40.28
N LYS A 230 13.93 -17.80 -41.18
CA LYS A 230 14.35 -16.40 -41.07
C LYS A 230 14.89 -16.00 -39.68
N LEU A 231 16.18 -16.30 -39.42
CA LEU A 231 16.89 -15.90 -38.19
C LEU A 231 16.69 -14.42 -37.83
N ASP A 232 16.69 -13.52 -38.81
CA ASP A 232 16.54 -12.09 -38.57
C ASP A 232 15.20 -11.70 -37.97
N LEU A 233 14.11 -12.38 -38.35
CA LEU A 233 12.79 -12.15 -37.72
C LEU A 233 12.80 -12.60 -36.24
N LYS A 234 13.43 -13.70 -35.92
CA LYS A 234 13.54 -14.19 -34.54
C LYS A 234 14.47 -13.33 -33.69
N LEU A 235 15.50 -12.73 -34.25
CA LEU A 235 16.35 -11.73 -33.56
C LEU A 235 15.53 -10.47 -33.22
N THR A 236 14.68 -10.01 -34.12
CA THR A 236 13.75 -8.89 -33.86
C THR A 236 12.77 -9.22 -32.72
N ASP A 237 12.27 -10.47 -32.65
CA ASP A 237 11.40 -10.90 -31.54
C ASP A 237 12.15 -10.91 -30.21
N ILE A 238 13.45 -11.33 -30.19
CA ILE A 238 14.28 -11.26 -28.98
C ILE A 238 14.45 -9.80 -28.54
N HIS A 239 14.73 -8.86 -29.45
CA HIS A 239 14.83 -7.42 -29.12
C HIS A 239 13.56 -6.90 -28.50
N ARG A 240 12.38 -7.24 -29.03
CA ARG A 240 11.08 -6.85 -28.44
C ARG A 240 10.90 -7.39 -27.02
N VAL A 241 11.38 -8.60 -26.73
CA VAL A 241 11.32 -9.16 -25.37
C VAL A 241 12.27 -8.45 -24.42
N VAL A 242 13.49 -8.13 -24.89
CA VAL A 242 14.44 -7.30 -24.13
C VAL A 242 13.83 -5.94 -23.81
N ASP A 243 13.16 -5.30 -24.76
CA ASP A 243 12.47 -4.02 -24.56
C ASP A 243 11.38 -4.13 -23.48
N ILE A 244 10.56 -5.17 -23.49
CA ILE A 244 9.53 -5.41 -22.46
C ILE A 244 10.18 -5.50 -21.07
N HIS A 245 11.27 -6.27 -20.96
CA HIS A 245 12.00 -6.45 -19.69
C HIS A 245 12.66 -5.15 -19.23
N CYS A 246 13.34 -4.44 -20.11
CA CYS A 246 14.00 -3.15 -19.80
C CYS A 246 12.98 -2.10 -19.36
N HIS A 247 11.87 -1.96 -20.08
CA HIS A 247 10.81 -1.02 -19.70
C HIS A 247 10.17 -1.37 -18.35
N ALA A 248 9.99 -2.64 -18.02
CA ALA A 248 9.49 -3.02 -16.70
C ALA A 248 10.45 -2.57 -15.59
N ILE A 249 11.76 -2.75 -15.78
CA ILE A 249 12.80 -2.30 -14.83
C ILE A 249 12.85 -0.77 -14.75
N GLU A 250 12.77 -0.09 -15.88
CA GLU A 250 12.73 1.39 -15.92
C GLU A 250 11.57 1.94 -15.11
N TYR A 251 10.37 1.33 -15.22
CA TYR A 251 9.20 1.71 -14.40
C TYR A 251 9.45 1.52 -12.90
N ILE A 252 10.09 0.42 -12.50
CA ILE A 252 10.46 0.17 -11.09
C ILE A 252 11.41 1.27 -10.62
N ASN A 253 12.46 1.58 -11.39
CA ASN A 253 13.44 2.60 -11.05
C ASN A 253 12.82 4.01 -10.97
N LEU A 254 11.94 4.36 -11.91
CA LEU A 254 11.22 5.63 -11.89
C LEU A 254 10.32 5.76 -10.66
N ALA A 255 9.56 4.72 -10.34
CA ALA A 255 8.73 4.71 -9.15
C ALA A 255 9.58 4.85 -7.88
N THR A 256 10.66 4.10 -7.77
CA THR A 256 11.55 4.11 -6.60
C THR A 256 12.24 5.45 -6.43
N ASN A 257 12.91 5.97 -7.46
CA ASN A 257 13.71 7.20 -7.37
C ASN A 257 12.89 8.43 -6.99
N ASN A 258 11.63 8.49 -7.44
CA ASN A 258 10.79 9.68 -7.19
C ASN A 258 10.01 9.62 -5.88
N THR A 259 9.90 8.46 -5.26
CA THR A 259 9.04 8.26 -4.09
C THR A 259 9.72 7.64 -2.88
N ALA A 260 11.00 7.25 -3.01
CA ALA A 260 11.74 6.52 -1.99
C ALA A 260 11.72 7.22 -0.62
N THR A 261 11.97 8.53 -0.59
CA THR A 261 12.06 9.29 0.66
C THR A 261 10.70 9.35 1.38
N GLN A 262 9.62 9.68 0.65
CA GLN A 262 8.28 9.78 1.24
C GLN A 262 7.79 8.41 1.73
N TYR A 263 8.08 7.36 0.96
CA TYR A 263 7.70 6.00 1.33
C TYR A 263 8.49 5.51 2.54
N LEU A 264 9.79 5.80 2.61
CA LEU A 264 10.64 5.49 3.76
C LEU A 264 10.14 6.20 5.03
N MET A 265 9.79 7.49 4.94
CA MET A 265 9.21 8.23 6.07
C MET A 265 7.89 7.59 6.54
N ALA A 266 7.03 7.16 5.62
CA ALA A 266 5.80 6.46 5.97
C ALA A 266 6.07 5.12 6.68
N ILE A 267 7.12 4.37 6.29
CA ILE A 267 7.53 3.13 6.97
C ILE A 267 7.99 3.42 8.41
N ILE A 268 8.84 4.44 8.61
CA ILE A 268 9.32 4.82 9.95
C ILE A 268 8.14 5.16 10.86
N VAL A 269 7.22 6.00 10.39
CA VAL A 269 6.01 6.37 11.15
C VAL A 269 5.12 5.14 11.38
N CYS A 270 5.03 4.21 10.42
CA CYS A 270 4.29 2.96 10.59
C CYS A 270 4.88 2.08 11.70
N ILE A 271 6.21 1.94 11.76
CA ILE A 271 6.91 1.20 12.82
C ILE A 271 6.63 1.82 14.20
N LEU A 272 6.74 3.15 14.32
CA LEU A 272 6.46 3.86 15.56
C LEU A 272 4.99 3.74 15.97
N SER A 273 4.07 3.92 15.02
CA SER A 273 2.63 3.74 15.24
C SER A 273 2.29 2.34 15.73
N PHE A 274 2.85 1.33 15.09
CA PHE A 274 2.64 -0.06 15.47
C PHE A 274 3.20 -0.36 16.87
N SER A 275 4.41 0.14 17.19
CA SER A 275 5.06 -0.05 18.50
C SER A 275 4.23 0.52 19.65
N VAL A 276 3.72 1.75 19.49
CA VAL A 276 2.90 2.42 20.50
C VAL A 276 1.56 1.70 20.68
N ASN A 277 0.90 1.30 19.58
CA ASN A 277 -0.37 0.59 19.65
C ASN A 277 -0.21 -0.84 20.21
N LEU A 278 0.92 -1.49 19.93
CA LEU A 278 1.25 -2.80 20.51
C LEU A 278 1.45 -2.70 22.03
N TYR A 279 2.19 -1.69 22.50
CA TYR A 279 2.34 -1.40 23.93
C TYR A 279 0.98 -1.10 24.58
N ARG A 280 0.13 -0.30 23.93
CA ARG A 280 -1.21 0.02 24.42
C ARG A 280 -2.06 -1.25 24.57
N LEU A 281 -2.02 -2.14 23.57
CA LEU A 281 -2.70 -3.44 23.64
C LEU A 281 -2.18 -4.31 24.78
N TYR A 282 -0.86 -4.42 24.91
CA TYR A 282 -0.22 -5.18 25.97
C TYR A 282 -0.63 -4.68 27.36
N ASN A 283 -0.56 -3.36 27.58
CA ASN A 283 -0.95 -2.75 28.84
C ASN A 283 -2.44 -2.97 29.16
N ALA A 284 -3.33 -2.81 28.17
CA ALA A 284 -4.77 -3.06 28.32
C ALA A 284 -5.08 -4.52 28.69
N ILE A 285 -4.32 -5.49 28.18
CA ILE A 285 -4.46 -6.92 28.53
C ILE A 285 -4.04 -7.18 29.97
N ILE A 286 -2.94 -6.56 30.42
CA ILE A 286 -2.42 -6.80 31.78
C ILE A 286 -3.32 -6.17 32.83
N THR A 287 -3.76 -4.92 32.61
CA THR A 287 -4.58 -4.21 33.58
C THR A 287 -6.00 -4.76 33.65
N MET A 288 -6.48 -5.39 32.57
CA MET A 288 -7.85 -5.95 32.46
C MET A 288 -8.97 -4.94 32.80
N ASP A 289 -8.67 -3.66 32.94
CA ASP A 289 -9.60 -2.66 33.44
C ASP A 289 -10.69 -2.31 32.42
N ASN A 290 -10.39 -2.44 31.13
CA ASN A 290 -11.34 -2.04 30.08
C ASN A 290 -11.30 -2.97 28.85
N ARG A 291 -12.28 -3.87 28.73
CA ARG A 291 -12.42 -4.79 27.58
C ARG A 291 -12.52 -4.04 26.24
N ILE A 292 -13.05 -2.83 26.27
CA ILE A 292 -13.23 -1.98 25.11
C ILE A 292 -11.88 -1.48 24.59
N GLU A 293 -10.98 -1.09 25.47
CA GLU A 293 -9.63 -0.66 25.10
C GLU A 293 -8.82 -1.80 24.48
N ILE A 294 -8.96 -3.02 25.01
CA ILE A 294 -8.36 -4.23 24.42
C ILE A 294 -8.86 -4.42 22.98
N PHE A 295 -10.18 -4.34 22.80
CA PHE A 295 -10.78 -4.53 21.46
C PHE A 295 -10.29 -3.50 20.44
N VAL A 296 -10.29 -2.21 20.79
CA VAL A 296 -9.83 -1.13 19.89
C VAL A 296 -8.36 -1.24 19.57
N SER A 297 -7.52 -1.45 20.58
CA SER A 297 -6.08 -1.59 20.39
C SER A 297 -5.76 -2.81 19.52
N ALA A 298 -6.46 -3.93 19.72
CA ALA A 298 -6.31 -5.12 18.90
C ALA A 298 -6.70 -4.86 17.44
N LEU A 299 -7.82 -4.16 17.19
CA LEU A 299 -8.22 -3.79 15.83
C LEU A 299 -7.17 -2.93 15.13
N ILE A 300 -6.62 -1.92 15.82
CA ILE A 300 -5.58 -1.05 15.27
C ILE A 300 -4.32 -1.85 14.94
N VAL A 301 -3.88 -2.73 15.84
CA VAL A 301 -2.71 -3.59 15.65
C VAL A 301 -2.91 -4.53 14.44
N ILE A 302 -4.07 -5.17 14.32
CA ILE A 302 -4.39 -6.05 13.19
C ILE A 302 -4.37 -5.27 11.87
N TYR A 303 -4.91 -4.06 11.85
CA TYR A 303 -4.92 -3.23 10.64
C TYR A 303 -3.50 -2.80 10.22
N HIS A 304 -2.63 -2.44 11.17
CA HIS A 304 -1.22 -2.15 10.89
C HIS A 304 -0.47 -3.36 10.34
N LEU A 305 -0.68 -4.56 10.92
CA LEU A 305 -0.11 -5.80 10.42
C LEU A 305 -0.54 -6.08 8.98
N MET A 306 -1.81 -5.89 8.69
CA MET A 306 -2.36 -6.08 7.35
C MET A 306 -1.67 -5.16 6.33
N ILE A 307 -1.59 -3.85 6.62
CA ILE A 307 -0.93 -2.89 5.72
C ILE A 307 0.55 -3.23 5.55
N ALA A 308 1.27 -3.49 6.64
CA ALA A 308 2.69 -3.83 6.59
C ALA A 308 2.92 -5.11 5.76
N PHE A 309 2.08 -6.14 5.92
CA PHE A 309 2.17 -7.36 5.14
C PHE A 309 1.93 -7.12 3.65
N TYR A 310 0.86 -6.41 3.26
CA TYR A 310 0.56 -6.15 1.85
C TYR A 310 1.65 -5.35 1.14
N ASN A 311 2.19 -4.31 1.79
CA ASN A 311 3.28 -3.51 1.21
C ASN A 311 4.52 -4.36 0.91
N ASN A 312 4.91 -5.22 1.85
CA ASN A 312 6.08 -6.09 1.69
C ASN A 312 5.81 -7.24 0.71
N HIS A 313 4.58 -7.75 0.67
CA HIS A 313 4.17 -8.77 -0.31
C HIS A 313 4.25 -8.25 -1.75
N TYR A 314 3.83 -7.01 -2.02
CA TYR A 314 3.93 -6.44 -3.37
C TYR A 314 5.38 -6.28 -3.84
N GLY A 315 6.29 -5.90 -2.96
CA GLY A 315 7.72 -5.86 -3.27
C GLY A 315 8.28 -7.27 -3.55
N GLN A 316 7.92 -8.26 -2.73
CA GLN A 316 8.34 -9.65 -2.93
C GLN A 316 7.85 -10.22 -4.27
N LEU A 317 6.62 -9.92 -4.69
CA LEU A 317 6.09 -10.35 -5.99
C LEU A 317 6.93 -9.88 -7.17
N ILE A 318 7.46 -8.65 -7.11
CA ILE A 318 8.34 -8.10 -8.16
C ILE A 318 9.66 -8.87 -8.18
N ILE A 319 10.27 -9.09 -7.01
CA ILE A 319 11.52 -9.86 -6.87
C ILE A 319 11.35 -11.27 -7.44
N ASP A 320 10.30 -11.98 -7.01
CA ASP A 320 10.03 -13.36 -7.46
C ASP A 320 9.77 -13.44 -8.96
N SER A 321 9.09 -12.45 -9.54
CA SER A 321 8.80 -12.41 -10.97
C SER A 321 10.06 -12.15 -11.82
N ASN A 322 10.98 -11.30 -11.35
CA ASN A 322 12.29 -11.12 -12.01
C ASN A 322 13.13 -12.39 -11.94
N LEU A 323 13.20 -13.01 -10.76
CA LEU A 323 13.90 -14.29 -10.56
C LEU A 323 13.29 -15.40 -11.44
N GLY A 324 11.98 -15.35 -11.68
CA GLY A 324 11.29 -16.27 -12.60
C GLY A 324 11.83 -16.20 -14.02
N ILE A 325 12.15 -15.00 -14.54
CA ILE A 325 12.79 -14.85 -15.87
C ILE A 325 14.19 -15.46 -15.87
N TYR A 326 15.00 -15.19 -14.85
CA TYR A 326 16.33 -15.77 -14.71
C TYR A 326 16.28 -17.30 -14.73
N ASN A 327 15.43 -17.89 -13.92
CA ASN A 327 15.28 -19.34 -13.84
C ASN A 327 14.82 -19.94 -15.17
N GLU A 328 13.87 -19.33 -15.86
CA GLU A 328 13.39 -19.77 -17.17
C GLU A 328 14.51 -19.74 -18.22
N LEU A 329 15.26 -18.66 -18.28
CA LEU A 329 16.40 -18.53 -19.20
C LEU A 329 17.50 -19.53 -18.87
N PHE A 330 17.89 -19.64 -17.61
CA PHE A 330 18.98 -20.48 -17.16
C PHE A 330 18.72 -21.98 -17.39
N THR A 331 17.48 -22.42 -17.16
CA THR A 331 17.08 -23.83 -17.34
C THR A 331 16.73 -24.18 -18.78
N SER A 332 16.59 -23.18 -19.67
CA SER A 332 16.26 -23.38 -21.07
C SER A 332 17.47 -23.92 -21.89
N THR A 333 17.21 -24.40 -23.10
CA THR A 333 18.25 -24.85 -24.04
C THR A 333 18.86 -23.72 -24.85
N TRP A 334 19.02 -22.53 -24.24
CA TRP A 334 19.54 -21.32 -24.92
C TRP A 334 20.92 -21.52 -25.58
N TYR A 335 21.72 -22.44 -25.10
CA TYR A 335 23.03 -22.76 -25.64
C TYR A 335 23.01 -23.57 -26.96
N ARG A 336 21.83 -24.07 -27.37
CA ARG A 336 21.63 -24.82 -28.63
C ARG A 336 21.13 -23.97 -29.80
N ILE A 337 20.81 -22.71 -29.57
CA ILE A 337 20.33 -21.79 -30.59
C ILE A 337 21.49 -21.05 -31.30
N PRO A 338 21.26 -20.33 -32.41
CA PRO A 338 22.32 -19.63 -33.13
C PRO A 338 23.10 -18.63 -32.26
N LEU A 339 24.42 -18.51 -32.47
CA LEU A 339 25.33 -17.72 -31.63
C LEU A 339 24.90 -16.24 -31.44
N LYS A 340 24.34 -15.60 -32.48
CA LYS A 340 23.82 -14.23 -32.39
C LYS A 340 22.71 -14.10 -31.34
N ALA A 341 21.79 -15.08 -31.30
CA ALA A 341 20.71 -15.11 -30.32
C ALA A 341 21.23 -15.46 -28.91
N GLN A 342 22.20 -16.39 -28.80
CA GLN A 342 22.86 -16.71 -27.52
C GLN A 342 23.45 -15.46 -26.85
N LYS A 343 24.16 -14.61 -27.59
CA LYS A 343 24.75 -13.37 -27.06
C LYS A 343 23.69 -12.44 -26.46
N LEU A 344 22.56 -12.25 -27.14
CA LEU A 344 21.47 -11.41 -26.63
C LEU A 344 20.82 -12.00 -25.36
N LEU A 345 20.57 -13.30 -25.34
CA LEU A 345 20.00 -13.98 -24.18
C LEU A 345 20.99 -14.00 -23.00
N LEU A 346 22.29 -14.06 -23.23
CA LEU A 346 23.30 -14.01 -22.17
C LEU A 346 23.24 -12.64 -21.43
N PHE A 347 23.10 -11.52 -22.16
CA PHE A 347 22.90 -10.22 -21.52
C PHE A 347 21.61 -10.18 -20.71
N MET A 348 20.55 -10.82 -21.18
CA MET A 348 19.29 -10.89 -20.46
C MET A 348 19.39 -11.77 -19.20
N ILE A 349 20.11 -12.89 -19.26
CA ILE A 349 20.43 -13.73 -18.09
C ILE A 349 21.21 -12.92 -17.07
N LEU A 350 22.27 -12.22 -17.50
CA LEU A 350 23.08 -11.38 -16.62
C LEU A 350 22.22 -10.27 -15.96
N ARG A 351 21.34 -9.61 -16.73
CA ARG A 351 20.50 -8.54 -16.17
C ARG A 351 19.42 -9.06 -15.22
N SER A 352 18.83 -10.22 -15.50
CA SER A 352 17.82 -10.85 -14.63
C SER A 352 18.41 -11.55 -13.40
N SER A 353 19.73 -11.84 -13.39
CA SER A 353 20.42 -12.31 -12.18
C SER A 353 20.71 -11.18 -11.18
N MET A 354 20.62 -9.93 -11.61
CA MET A 354 20.72 -8.78 -10.72
C MET A 354 19.37 -8.56 -10.02
N ASP A 355 19.43 -8.15 -8.76
CA ASP A 355 18.24 -7.85 -8.00
C ASP A 355 17.41 -6.75 -8.68
N CYS A 356 16.12 -7.01 -8.81
CA CYS A 356 15.12 -6.07 -9.30
C CYS A 356 14.13 -5.84 -8.17
N GLU A 357 14.40 -4.82 -7.37
CA GLU A 357 13.68 -4.55 -6.13
C GLU A 357 13.31 -3.07 -5.99
N LEU A 358 12.30 -2.80 -5.18
CA LEU A 358 11.91 -1.44 -4.79
C LEU A 358 12.83 -0.96 -3.65
N CYS A 359 14.10 -0.68 -3.95
CA CYS A 359 15.07 -0.25 -2.94
C CYS A 359 14.83 1.20 -2.53
N LEU A 360 14.37 1.43 -1.30
CA LEU A 360 14.04 2.74 -0.77
C LEU A 360 15.28 3.40 -0.16
N SER A 361 15.90 4.30 -0.92
CA SER A 361 17.08 5.08 -0.51
C SER A 361 18.25 4.22 0.00
N GLY A 362 18.39 2.98 -0.44
CA GLY A 362 19.42 2.04 0.02
C GLY A 362 19.24 1.54 1.46
N LEU A 363 18.15 1.89 2.14
CA LEU A 363 17.93 1.59 3.56
C LEU A 363 16.89 0.49 3.79
N PHE A 364 15.90 0.37 2.92
CA PHE A 364 14.82 -0.58 3.07
C PHE A 364 14.33 -1.10 1.73
N THR A 365 14.12 -2.42 1.65
CA THR A 365 13.50 -3.08 0.49
C THR A 365 12.22 -3.78 0.94
N PRO A 366 11.05 -3.39 0.42
CA PRO A 366 9.81 -4.11 0.65
C PRO A 366 9.94 -5.56 0.17
N SER A 367 9.89 -6.49 1.12
CA SER A 367 10.05 -7.93 0.91
C SER A 367 9.60 -8.68 2.16
N TYR A 368 9.54 -10.01 2.15
CA TYR A 368 9.27 -10.76 3.38
C TYR A 368 10.37 -10.59 4.43
N VAL A 369 11.63 -10.39 4.01
CA VAL A 369 12.73 -10.03 4.91
C VAL A 369 12.52 -8.62 5.47
N GLY A 370 12.10 -7.66 4.63
CA GLY A 370 11.73 -6.32 5.06
C GLY A 370 10.58 -6.33 6.08
N PHE A 371 9.55 -7.16 5.86
CA PHE A 371 8.45 -7.32 6.81
C PHE A 371 8.93 -7.81 8.19
N THR A 372 9.76 -8.86 8.23
CA THR A 372 10.30 -9.37 9.51
C THR A 372 11.18 -8.35 10.21
N SER A 373 11.96 -7.55 9.47
CA SER A 373 12.75 -6.44 10.00
C SER A 373 11.88 -5.34 10.63
N MET A 374 10.79 -4.95 9.94
CA MET A 374 9.81 -3.99 10.49
C MET A 374 9.17 -4.50 11.78
N MET A 375 8.77 -5.77 11.82
CA MET A 375 8.17 -6.37 13.01
C MET A 375 9.16 -6.43 14.16
N SER A 376 10.39 -6.89 13.93
CA SER A 376 11.45 -6.95 14.92
C SER A 376 11.75 -5.57 15.52
N SER A 377 11.88 -4.53 14.68
CA SER A 377 12.07 -3.16 15.12
C SER A 377 10.91 -2.67 15.98
N SER A 378 9.68 -2.97 15.58
CA SER A 378 8.48 -2.55 16.32
C SER A 378 8.37 -3.21 17.68
N PHE A 379 8.70 -4.50 17.80
CA PHE A 379 8.76 -5.19 19.09
C PHE A 379 9.87 -4.63 19.98
N SER A 380 11.04 -4.30 19.41
CA SER A 380 12.13 -3.68 20.14
C SER A 380 11.73 -2.32 20.73
N TYR A 381 11.10 -1.45 19.96
CA TYR A 381 10.60 -0.17 20.46
C TYR A 381 9.48 -0.33 21.49
N CYS A 382 8.60 -1.31 21.31
CA CYS A 382 7.58 -1.63 22.33
C CYS A 382 8.23 -2.03 23.66
N ALA A 383 9.29 -2.86 23.64
CA ALA A 383 10.04 -3.26 24.83
C ALA A 383 10.73 -2.06 25.50
N VAL A 384 11.28 -1.11 24.72
CA VAL A 384 11.85 0.14 25.25
C VAL A 384 10.78 0.96 25.97
N ILE A 385 9.59 1.14 25.37
CA ILE A 385 8.49 1.88 26.02
C ILE A 385 8.11 1.21 27.35
N TYR A 386 8.08 -0.13 27.38
CA TYR A 386 7.80 -0.89 28.59
C TYR A 386 8.88 -0.69 29.68
N SER A 387 10.15 -0.61 29.29
CA SER A 387 11.27 -0.45 30.26
C SER A 387 11.35 0.93 30.93
N ILE A 388 10.62 1.94 30.37
CA ILE A 388 10.55 3.31 30.90
C ILE A 388 9.44 3.43 31.96
N GLN A 389 8.54 2.46 32.05
CA GLN A 389 7.45 2.41 33.03
C GLN A 389 7.99 2.09 34.42
#